data_40a72b41f2c0a5e4116fade133122415
#
_entry.id   40a72b41f2c0a5e4116fade133122415
#
_cell.length_a   1.000
_cell.length_b   1.000
_cell.length_c   1.000
_cell.angle_alpha   90.00
_cell.angle_beta   90.00
_cell.angle_gamma   90.00
#
_symmetry.space_group_name_H-M   'P 1'
#
loop_
_entity.id
_entity.type
_entity.pdbx_description
1 polymer ?
#
loop_
_entity_poly.entity_id
_entity_poly.type
_entity_poly.pdbx_seq_one_letter_code
_entity_poly.pdbx_strand_id
1 'polypeptide(L)'
;KEQDRQTLADAEAARAFVMERVADFLPRTKNVGAAALTKQLYLFLQALGAEDTLNTLAETLRAQGRLPEADEVLREWNVVMGLLNQLALLLGDEVLAPADYAELFTLLLRTTDMGHIPQSLDSVIVTTAGRMRLPETDAVFVVGLLEGEFPQTPGDQGLLTHADRDLMIHQGAELPDCFENKVLREGICFYK
;
A
#
# COMPACT_ATOMS: atom_id res chain seq x y z
N LYS A 1 -25.78 -3.28 -35.78
CA LYS A 1 -25.00 -4.19 -36.69
C LYS A 1 -23.64 -3.64 -37.07
N GLU A 2 -23.52 -2.35 -37.46
CA GLU A 2 -22.20 -1.73 -37.79
C GLU A 2 -21.40 -1.48 -36.51
N GLN A 3 -22.03 -0.97 -35.49
CA GLN A 3 -21.47 -0.72 -34.16
C GLN A 3 -20.98 -2.01 -33.48
N ASP A 4 -21.73 -3.12 -33.64
CA ASP A 4 -21.35 -4.43 -33.11
C ASP A 4 -20.12 -4.99 -33.82
N ARG A 5 -19.99 -4.76 -35.11
CA ARG A 5 -18.81 -5.17 -35.90
C ARG A 5 -17.57 -4.37 -35.50
N GLN A 6 -17.72 -3.05 -35.30
CA GLN A 6 -16.61 -2.19 -34.87
C GLN A 6 -16.15 -2.61 -33.45
N THR A 7 -17.08 -2.81 -32.52
CA THR A 7 -16.74 -3.27 -31.16
C THR A 7 -16.02 -4.62 -31.19
N LEU A 8 -16.43 -5.55 -32.06
CA LEU A 8 -15.76 -6.83 -32.18
C LEU A 8 -14.34 -6.67 -32.76
N ALA A 9 -14.18 -5.85 -33.80
CA ALA A 9 -12.87 -5.59 -34.39
C ALA A 9 -11.91 -4.93 -33.38
N ASP A 10 -12.38 -3.97 -32.59
CA ASP A 10 -11.60 -3.32 -31.55
C ASP A 10 -11.20 -4.30 -30.44
N ALA A 11 -12.11 -5.18 -30.03
CA ALA A 11 -11.83 -6.24 -29.05
C ALA A 11 -10.82 -7.27 -29.57
N GLU A 12 -10.91 -7.66 -30.84
CA GLU A 12 -9.95 -8.57 -31.47
C GLU A 12 -8.56 -7.94 -31.62
N ALA A 13 -8.50 -6.65 -31.96
CA ALA A 13 -7.25 -5.90 -32.05
C ALA A 13 -6.58 -5.80 -30.66
N ALA A 14 -7.35 -5.46 -29.63
CA ALA A 14 -6.85 -5.39 -28.26
C ALA A 14 -6.36 -6.76 -27.77
N ARG A 15 -7.11 -7.83 -28.04
CA ARG A 15 -6.72 -9.20 -27.72
C ARG A 15 -5.41 -9.59 -28.41
N ALA A 16 -5.30 -9.31 -29.72
CA ALA A 16 -4.10 -9.63 -30.51
C ALA A 16 -2.88 -8.89 -29.96
N PHE A 17 -3.03 -7.59 -29.66
CA PHE A 17 -2.00 -6.77 -29.06
C PHE A 17 -1.45 -7.34 -27.74
N VAL A 18 -2.33 -7.76 -26.83
CA VAL A 18 -1.92 -8.33 -25.55
C VAL A 18 -1.30 -9.72 -25.73
N MET A 19 -1.94 -10.57 -26.51
CA MET A 19 -1.49 -11.96 -26.70
C MET A 19 -0.12 -12.07 -27.36
N GLU A 20 0.19 -11.21 -28.31
CA GLU A 20 1.53 -11.14 -28.95
C GLU A 20 2.60 -10.85 -27.91
N ARG A 21 2.37 -9.87 -27.02
CA ARG A 21 3.31 -9.47 -25.97
C ARG A 21 3.46 -10.51 -24.86
N VAL A 22 2.36 -11.15 -24.49
CA VAL A 22 2.37 -12.26 -23.54
C VAL A 22 3.13 -13.47 -24.12
N ALA A 23 2.92 -13.79 -25.39
CA ALA A 23 3.64 -14.87 -26.05
C ALA A 23 5.16 -14.63 -26.15
N ASP A 24 5.59 -13.37 -26.26
CA ASP A 24 7.00 -12.98 -26.25
C ASP A 24 7.57 -13.00 -24.80
N PHE A 25 6.80 -12.58 -23.82
CA PHE A 25 7.19 -12.51 -22.41
C PHE A 25 7.37 -13.86 -21.76
N LEU A 26 6.37 -14.76 -21.85
CA LEU A 26 6.32 -16.03 -21.11
C LEU A 26 7.56 -16.93 -21.31
N PRO A 27 8.12 -17.12 -22.54
CA PRO A 27 9.32 -17.93 -22.70
C PRO A 27 10.56 -17.37 -21.99
N ARG A 28 10.63 -16.02 -21.85
CA ARG A 28 11.77 -15.31 -21.25
C ARG A 28 11.76 -15.33 -19.73
N THR A 29 10.69 -15.81 -19.10
CA THR A 29 10.55 -15.89 -17.63
C THR A 29 10.92 -17.26 -17.06
N LYS A 30 11.23 -18.25 -17.92
CA LYS A 30 11.51 -19.61 -17.48
C LYS A 30 12.98 -19.80 -17.13
N ASN A 31 13.22 -20.37 -15.94
CA ASN A 31 14.57 -20.73 -15.45
C ASN A 31 15.56 -19.57 -15.47
N VAL A 32 15.12 -18.38 -15.09
CA VAL A 32 15.95 -17.18 -14.98
C VAL A 32 16.01 -16.71 -13.53
N GLY A 33 17.07 -16.02 -13.16
CA GLY A 33 17.19 -15.42 -11.84
C GLY A 33 16.18 -14.26 -11.66
N ALA A 34 15.87 -13.94 -10.41
CA ALA A 34 14.86 -12.95 -10.05
C ALA A 34 15.15 -11.55 -10.65
N ALA A 35 16.41 -11.13 -10.68
CA ALA A 35 16.80 -9.86 -11.32
C ALA A 35 16.51 -9.86 -12.83
N ALA A 36 16.79 -10.99 -13.52
CA ALA A 36 16.48 -11.13 -14.94
C ALA A 36 14.96 -11.17 -15.18
N LEU A 37 14.21 -11.84 -14.31
CA LEU A 37 12.75 -11.89 -14.37
C LEU A 37 12.14 -10.49 -14.16
N THR A 38 12.65 -9.73 -13.19
CA THR A 38 12.26 -8.32 -12.98
C THR A 38 12.50 -7.48 -14.22
N LYS A 39 13.67 -7.65 -14.86
CA LYS A 39 13.96 -6.96 -16.12
C LYS A 39 12.98 -7.32 -17.23
N GLN A 40 12.62 -8.60 -17.36
CA GLN A 40 11.62 -9.03 -18.35
C GLN A 40 10.25 -8.43 -18.07
N LEU A 41 9.83 -8.37 -16.80
CA LEU A 41 8.57 -7.73 -16.40
C LEU A 41 8.58 -6.24 -16.73
N TYR A 42 9.67 -5.53 -16.46
CA TYR A 42 9.82 -4.12 -16.83
C TYR A 42 9.70 -3.92 -18.35
N LEU A 43 10.41 -4.73 -19.15
CA LEU A 43 10.34 -4.68 -20.61
C LEU A 43 8.94 -5.00 -21.13
N PHE A 44 8.22 -5.90 -20.49
CA PHE A 44 6.83 -6.21 -20.80
C PHE A 44 5.92 -5.02 -20.55
N LEU A 45 6.06 -4.34 -19.39
CA LEU A 45 5.30 -3.11 -19.09
C LEU A 45 5.59 -1.99 -20.09
N GLN A 46 6.85 -1.84 -20.51
CA GLN A 46 7.22 -0.90 -21.58
C GLN A 46 6.58 -1.27 -22.93
N ALA A 47 6.61 -2.56 -23.30
CA ALA A 47 5.99 -3.04 -24.54
C ALA A 47 4.46 -2.86 -24.57
N LEU A 48 3.82 -2.83 -23.40
CA LEU A 48 2.41 -2.48 -23.25
C LEU A 48 2.16 -0.96 -23.33
N GLY A 49 3.20 -0.13 -23.30
CA GLY A 49 3.06 1.33 -23.26
C GLY A 49 2.50 1.84 -21.94
N ALA A 50 2.74 1.14 -20.83
CA ALA A 50 2.14 1.45 -19.52
C ALA A 50 2.53 2.86 -19.07
N GLU A 51 3.80 3.24 -19.17
CA GLU A 51 4.29 4.55 -18.74
C GLU A 51 3.66 5.68 -19.58
N ASP A 52 3.63 5.54 -20.91
CA ASP A 52 3.04 6.54 -21.81
C ASP A 52 1.53 6.70 -21.54
N THR A 53 0.84 5.59 -21.30
CA THR A 53 -0.60 5.58 -20.96
C THR A 53 -0.86 6.32 -19.66
N LEU A 54 -0.07 6.07 -18.62
CA LEU A 54 -0.21 6.74 -17.32
C LEU A 54 0.14 8.23 -17.41
N ASN A 55 1.17 8.60 -18.16
CA ASN A 55 1.51 10.00 -18.42
C ASN A 55 0.37 10.73 -19.14
N THR A 56 -0.20 10.12 -20.19
CA THR A 56 -1.35 10.69 -20.92
C THR A 56 -2.58 10.84 -20.01
N LEU A 57 -2.82 9.86 -19.14
CA LEU A 57 -3.88 9.92 -18.12
C LEU A 57 -3.64 11.09 -17.17
N ALA A 58 -2.44 11.24 -16.65
CA ALA A 58 -2.08 12.32 -15.75
C ALA A 58 -2.24 13.70 -16.41
N GLU A 59 -1.85 13.85 -17.68
CA GLU A 59 -2.07 15.09 -18.44
C GLU A 59 -3.55 15.39 -18.64
N THR A 60 -4.36 14.37 -18.92
CA THR A 60 -5.81 14.50 -19.06
C THR A 60 -6.45 14.95 -17.75
N LEU A 61 -6.05 14.35 -16.62
CA LEU A 61 -6.51 14.75 -15.31
C LEU A 61 -6.12 16.20 -14.96
N ARG A 62 -4.90 16.61 -15.29
CA ARG A 62 -4.44 17.99 -15.10
C ARG A 62 -5.27 18.99 -15.94
N ALA A 63 -5.57 18.63 -17.18
CA ALA A 63 -6.41 19.47 -18.05
C ALA A 63 -7.85 19.61 -17.51
N GLN A 64 -8.33 18.63 -16.74
CA GLN A 64 -9.62 18.65 -16.03
C GLN A 64 -9.56 19.37 -14.68
N GLY A 65 -8.41 19.89 -14.25
CA GLY A 65 -8.21 20.51 -12.94
C GLY A 65 -8.03 19.54 -11.78
N ARG A 66 -7.91 18.25 -12.05
CA ARG A 66 -7.76 17.16 -11.06
C ARG A 66 -6.28 16.91 -10.78
N LEU A 67 -5.60 17.91 -10.22
CA LEU A 67 -4.17 17.86 -9.97
C LEU A 67 -3.74 16.75 -8.98
N PRO A 68 -4.45 16.55 -7.84
CA PRO A 68 -4.09 15.52 -6.87
C PRO A 68 -4.11 14.11 -7.47
N GLU A 69 -5.12 13.80 -8.26
CA GLU A 69 -5.25 12.49 -8.90
C GLU A 69 -4.20 12.29 -10.01
N ALA A 70 -3.84 13.34 -10.73
CA ALA A 70 -2.77 13.27 -11.70
C ALA A 70 -1.41 12.94 -11.05
N ASP A 71 -1.13 13.56 -9.90
CA ASP A 71 0.11 13.32 -9.17
C ASP A 71 0.10 11.93 -8.49
N GLU A 72 -1.07 11.43 -8.11
CA GLU A 72 -1.26 10.08 -7.58
C GLU A 72 -0.89 9.01 -8.62
N VAL A 73 -1.43 9.13 -9.84
CA VAL A 73 -1.13 8.20 -10.94
C VAL A 73 0.37 8.09 -11.20
N LEU A 74 1.09 9.22 -11.23
CA LEU A 74 2.54 9.21 -11.44
C LEU A 74 3.30 8.65 -10.24
N ARG A 75 2.82 8.88 -9.03
CA ARG A 75 3.39 8.32 -7.81
C ARG A 75 3.26 6.81 -7.78
N GLU A 76 2.09 6.27 -8.15
CA GLU A 76 1.84 4.84 -8.24
C GLU A 76 2.83 4.15 -9.18
N TRP A 77 3.09 4.73 -10.34
CA TRP A 77 4.11 4.22 -11.26
C TRP A 77 5.50 4.16 -10.62
N ASN A 78 5.91 5.24 -9.96
CA ASN A 78 7.20 5.30 -9.27
C ASN A 78 7.32 4.28 -8.15
N VAL A 79 6.23 4.01 -7.40
CA VAL A 79 6.19 2.97 -6.37
C VAL A 79 6.38 1.60 -7.00
N VAL A 80 5.66 1.28 -8.08
CA VAL A 80 5.82 0.01 -8.80
C VAL A 80 7.26 -0.18 -9.28
N MET A 81 7.87 0.85 -9.88
CA MET A 81 9.27 0.80 -10.33
C MET A 81 10.25 0.63 -9.16
N GLY A 82 9.98 1.29 -8.04
CA GLY A 82 10.76 1.14 -6.80
C GLY A 82 10.71 -0.28 -6.25
N LEU A 83 9.54 -0.91 -6.22
CA LEU A 83 9.36 -2.29 -5.78
C LEU A 83 10.04 -3.30 -6.70
N LEU A 84 9.95 -3.11 -8.01
CA LEU A 84 10.67 -3.94 -8.98
C LEU A 84 12.18 -3.85 -8.78
N ASN A 85 12.71 -2.65 -8.58
CA ASN A 85 14.12 -2.45 -8.29
C ASN A 85 14.54 -3.11 -6.96
N GLN A 86 13.72 -2.99 -5.93
CA GLN A 86 13.95 -3.63 -4.64
C GLN A 86 13.99 -5.16 -4.75
N LEU A 87 13.05 -5.77 -5.49
CA LEU A 87 13.06 -7.21 -5.76
C LEU A 87 14.33 -7.66 -6.49
N ALA A 88 14.75 -6.91 -7.52
CA ALA A 88 15.97 -7.22 -8.26
C ALA A 88 17.22 -7.18 -7.37
N LEU A 89 17.29 -6.19 -6.46
CA LEU A 89 18.42 -6.03 -5.55
C LEU A 89 18.45 -7.09 -4.43
N LEU A 90 17.29 -7.42 -3.87
CA LEU A 90 17.19 -8.36 -2.75
C LEU A 90 17.35 -9.82 -3.17
N LEU A 91 16.73 -10.19 -4.29
CA LEU A 91 16.72 -11.58 -4.76
C LEU A 91 17.88 -11.90 -5.71
N GLY A 92 18.43 -10.89 -6.39
CA GLY A 92 19.58 -11.05 -7.26
C GLY A 92 19.39 -12.16 -8.31
N ASP A 93 20.32 -13.10 -8.33
CA ASP A 93 20.32 -14.23 -9.28
C ASP A 93 19.60 -15.49 -8.76
N GLU A 94 18.90 -15.40 -7.60
CA GLU A 94 18.08 -16.52 -7.10
C GLU A 94 17.04 -16.94 -8.14
N VAL A 95 17.02 -18.24 -8.44
CA VAL A 95 16.08 -18.80 -9.42
C VAL A 95 14.78 -19.17 -8.70
N LEU A 96 13.74 -18.42 -9.00
CA LEU A 96 12.39 -18.65 -8.47
C LEU A 96 11.45 -19.10 -9.58
N ALA A 97 10.43 -19.88 -9.21
CA ALA A 97 9.35 -20.12 -10.13
C ALA A 97 8.60 -18.78 -10.40
N PRO A 98 8.15 -18.52 -11.65
CA PRO A 98 7.43 -17.28 -11.95
C PRO A 98 6.20 -17.04 -11.09
N ALA A 99 5.56 -18.11 -10.60
CA ALA A 99 4.41 -18.03 -9.69
C ALA A 99 4.82 -17.48 -8.31
N ASP A 100 5.94 -17.98 -7.75
CA ASP A 100 6.45 -17.54 -6.45
C ASP A 100 6.90 -16.07 -6.52
N TYR A 101 7.55 -15.68 -7.62
CA TYR A 101 7.91 -14.28 -7.86
C TYR A 101 6.67 -13.38 -7.92
N ALA A 102 5.61 -13.82 -8.62
CA ALA A 102 4.36 -13.06 -8.73
C ALA A 102 3.66 -12.92 -7.36
N GLU A 103 3.72 -13.96 -6.52
CA GLU A 103 3.19 -13.92 -5.16
C GLU A 103 3.95 -12.93 -4.29
N LEU A 104 5.29 -12.96 -4.32
CA LEU A 104 6.14 -12.00 -3.60
C LEU A 104 5.88 -10.56 -4.06
N PHE A 105 5.81 -10.33 -5.36
CA PHE A 105 5.52 -9.00 -5.89
C PHE A 105 4.13 -8.51 -5.46
N THR A 106 3.13 -9.39 -5.51
CA THR A 106 1.76 -9.08 -5.05
C THR A 106 1.73 -8.77 -3.55
N LEU A 107 2.50 -9.51 -2.74
CA LEU A 107 2.62 -9.26 -1.31
C LEU A 107 3.23 -7.88 -1.05
N LEU A 108 4.31 -7.52 -1.75
CA LEU A 108 4.94 -6.21 -1.63
C LEU A 108 3.99 -5.08 -2.02
N LEU A 109 3.26 -5.22 -3.13
CA LEU A 109 2.25 -4.25 -3.53
C LEU A 109 1.16 -4.05 -2.46
N ARG A 110 0.71 -5.13 -1.82
CA ARG A 110 -0.33 -5.06 -0.77
C ARG A 110 0.18 -4.46 0.54
N THR A 111 1.45 -4.64 0.86
CA THR A 111 2.06 -4.14 2.11
C THR A 111 2.63 -2.74 1.98
N THR A 112 2.78 -2.25 0.75
CA THR A 112 3.25 -0.89 0.51
C THR A 112 2.12 0.11 0.77
N ASP A 113 2.27 0.87 1.84
CA ASP A 113 1.36 1.97 2.17
C ASP A 113 1.72 3.19 1.29
N MET A 114 0.87 3.47 0.33
CA MET A 114 0.96 4.70 -0.46
C MET A 114 0.29 5.84 0.33
N GLY A 115 0.99 6.33 1.35
CA GLY A 115 0.50 7.37 2.24
C GLY A 115 -0.22 8.49 1.48
N HIS A 116 -1.51 8.54 1.62
CA HIS A 116 -2.35 9.61 1.07
C HIS A 116 -2.18 10.83 1.97
N ILE A 117 -1.48 11.84 1.50
CA ILE A 117 -1.49 13.14 2.17
C ILE A 117 -2.72 13.87 1.64
N PRO A 118 -3.78 14.05 2.42
CA PRO A 118 -4.93 14.82 1.98
C PRO A 118 -4.46 16.26 1.70
N GLN A 119 -4.50 16.66 0.44
CA GLN A 119 -4.10 18.00 0.01
C GLN A 119 -5.24 19.03 0.12
N SER A 120 -6.41 18.61 0.56
CA SER A 120 -7.57 19.46 0.71
C SER A 120 -7.66 20.00 2.13
N LEU A 121 -7.58 21.32 2.28
CA LEU A 121 -7.85 22.03 3.53
C LEU A 121 -9.34 21.92 3.95
N ASP A 122 -10.21 21.55 3.02
CA ASP A 122 -11.65 21.43 3.20
C ASP A 122 -12.08 19.97 2.99
N SER A 123 -11.58 19.08 3.83
CA SER A 123 -11.88 17.66 3.77
C SER A 123 -12.30 17.11 5.12
N VAL A 124 -13.20 16.12 5.10
CA VAL A 124 -13.55 15.35 6.29
C VAL A 124 -12.42 14.36 6.58
N ILE A 125 -11.77 14.53 7.71
CA ILE A 125 -10.70 13.65 8.15
C ILE A 125 -11.32 12.47 8.91
N VAL A 126 -11.04 11.25 8.44
CA VAL A 126 -11.40 10.01 9.14
C VAL A 126 -10.12 9.35 9.63
N THR A 127 -10.00 9.18 10.94
CA THR A 127 -8.80 8.64 11.56
C THR A 127 -9.14 7.82 12.80
N THR A 128 -8.16 7.11 13.33
CA THR A 128 -8.28 6.42 14.63
C THR A 128 -7.61 7.21 15.73
N ALA A 129 -8.18 7.19 16.93
CA ALA A 129 -7.59 7.80 18.11
C ALA A 129 -6.14 7.31 18.31
N GLY A 130 -5.21 8.22 18.57
CA GLY A 130 -3.79 7.91 18.79
C GLY A 130 -2.92 7.88 17.54
N ARG A 131 -3.47 7.90 16.32
CA ARG A 131 -2.67 7.96 15.08
C ARG A 131 -2.44 9.36 14.52
N MET A 132 -3.27 10.31 14.88
CA MET A 132 -3.19 11.66 14.34
C MET A 132 -3.54 12.70 15.40
N ARG A 133 -2.82 13.82 15.40
CA ARG A 133 -3.28 15.04 16.08
C ARG A 133 -4.25 15.73 15.14
N LEU A 134 -5.47 15.97 15.63
CA LEU A 134 -6.44 16.74 14.87
C LEU A 134 -5.96 18.19 14.77
N PRO A 135 -5.95 18.80 13.56
CA PRO A 135 -5.81 20.24 13.44
C PRO A 135 -7.02 20.95 14.09
N GLU A 136 -7.00 22.26 14.15
CA GLU A 136 -8.19 23.04 14.55
C GLU A 136 -9.33 22.69 13.58
N THR A 137 -10.39 22.07 14.11
CA THR A 137 -11.55 21.61 13.35
C THR A 137 -12.82 22.17 13.97
N ASP A 138 -13.79 22.55 13.14
CA ASP A 138 -15.08 23.10 13.59
C ASP A 138 -15.95 22.07 14.31
N ALA A 139 -15.83 20.79 13.94
CA ALA A 139 -16.59 19.69 14.53
C ALA A 139 -15.80 18.39 14.52
N VAL A 140 -15.91 17.62 15.61
CA VAL A 140 -15.32 16.28 15.76
C VAL A 140 -16.44 15.30 16.10
N PHE A 141 -16.51 14.21 15.37
CA PHE A 141 -17.41 13.10 15.62
C PHE A 141 -16.63 11.89 16.08
N VAL A 142 -16.79 11.49 17.33
CA VAL A 142 -16.15 10.27 17.85
C VAL A 142 -17.18 9.15 17.83
N VAL A 143 -16.86 8.07 17.13
CA VAL A 143 -17.69 6.88 17.00
C VAL A 143 -17.03 5.68 17.66
N GLY A 144 -17.80 4.68 18.06
CA GLY A 144 -17.26 3.49 18.72
C GLY A 144 -16.93 3.69 20.20
N LEU A 145 -17.55 4.65 20.87
CA LEU A 145 -17.42 4.88 22.32
C LEU A 145 -18.19 3.79 23.10
N LEU A 146 -17.70 2.57 23.01
CA LEU A 146 -18.25 1.43 23.75
C LEU A 146 -17.24 1.02 24.82
N GLU A 147 -17.78 0.61 26.00
CA GLU A 147 -16.95 0.09 27.08
C GLU A 147 -16.10 -1.10 26.60
N GLY A 148 -14.79 -1.00 26.75
CA GLY A 148 -13.81 -1.99 26.30
C GLY A 148 -13.34 -1.84 24.85
N GLU A 149 -13.98 -1.00 24.02
CA GLU A 149 -13.51 -0.69 22.66
C GLU A 149 -12.75 0.64 22.59
N PHE A 150 -13.31 1.69 23.19
CA PHE A 150 -12.61 2.96 23.33
C PHE A 150 -13.19 3.78 24.52
N PRO A 151 -12.34 4.21 25.49
CA PRO A 151 -10.93 3.84 25.66
C PRO A 151 -10.74 2.32 25.86
N GLN A 152 -9.74 1.75 25.22
CA GLN A 152 -9.43 0.33 25.36
C GLN A 152 -8.91 0.05 26.77
N THR A 153 -9.48 -0.95 27.42
CA THR A 153 -8.88 -1.48 28.65
C THR A 153 -7.81 -2.49 28.23
N PRO A 154 -6.51 -2.18 28.40
CA PRO A 154 -5.46 -3.11 28.03
C PRO A 154 -5.62 -4.40 28.82
N GLY A 155 -5.81 -5.53 28.14
CA GLY A 155 -5.82 -6.85 28.78
C GLY A 155 -4.41 -7.29 29.14
N ASP A 156 -4.31 -8.13 30.13
CA ASP A 156 -3.07 -8.81 30.53
C ASP A 156 -2.69 -9.84 29.45
N GLN A 157 -2.23 -9.34 28.28
CA GLN A 157 -1.87 -10.15 27.12
C GLN A 157 -0.34 -10.27 27.04
N GLY A 158 0.22 -11.32 27.60
CA GLY A 158 1.64 -11.59 27.51
C GLY A 158 2.11 -12.71 28.42
N LEU A 159 3.38 -13.08 28.28
CA LEU A 159 4.07 -14.06 29.15
C LEU A 159 4.24 -13.56 30.59
N LEU A 160 4.20 -12.24 30.82
CA LEU A 160 4.34 -11.61 32.13
C LEU A 160 3.02 -10.96 32.51
N THR A 161 2.49 -11.35 33.66
CA THR A 161 1.34 -10.68 34.24
C THR A 161 1.72 -9.28 34.73
N HIS A 162 0.72 -8.47 35.06
CA HIS A 162 0.95 -7.13 35.62
C HIS A 162 1.75 -7.22 36.94
N ALA A 163 1.41 -8.15 37.81
CA ALA A 163 2.15 -8.38 39.06
C ALA A 163 3.61 -8.79 38.82
N ASP A 164 3.88 -9.60 37.82
CA ASP A 164 5.25 -10.01 37.47
C ASP A 164 6.08 -8.82 36.99
N ARG A 165 5.48 -7.92 36.21
CA ARG A 165 6.15 -6.71 35.71
C ARG A 165 6.47 -5.75 36.85
N ASP A 166 5.53 -5.51 37.74
CA ASP A 166 5.74 -4.66 38.93
C ASP A 166 6.86 -5.18 39.81
N LEU A 167 6.89 -6.50 40.04
CA LEU A 167 7.96 -7.14 40.81
C LEU A 167 9.32 -6.92 40.13
N MET A 168 9.40 -7.08 38.80
CA MET A 168 10.62 -6.89 38.04
C MET A 168 11.09 -5.43 38.05
N ILE A 169 10.19 -4.47 37.93
CA ILE A 169 10.49 -3.03 38.02
C ILE A 169 11.02 -2.70 39.43
N HIS A 170 10.41 -3.23 40.46
CA HIS A 170 10.90 -3.07 41.85
C HIS A 170 12.29 -3.68 42.07
N GLN A 171 12.66 -4.67 41.28
CA GLN A 171 14.00 -5.26 41.30
C GLN A 171 15.00 -4.53 40.35
N GLY A 172 14.61 -3.41 39.76
CA GLY A 172 15.49 -2.58 38.92
C GLY A 172 15.48 -2.92 37.43
N ALA A 173 14.52 -3.72 36.94
CA ALA A 173 14.38 -3.96 35.52
C ALA A 173 13.74 -2.76 34.82
N GLU A 174 14.36 -2.27 33.75
CA GLU A 174 13.77 -1.26 32.87
C GLU A 174 12.77 -1.91 31.92
N LEU A 175 11.50 -1.92 32.29
CA LEU A 175 10.41 -2.41 31.43
C LEU A 175 9.60 -1.24 30.89
N PRO A 176 9.24 -1.27 29.61
CA PRO A 176 8.40 -0.22 29.02
C PRO A 176 6.98 -0.27 29.60
N ASP A 177 6.44 0.88 29.88
CA ASP A 177 5.07 1.24 30.30
C ASP A 177 4.30 0.20 31.13
N CYS A 178 4.00 0.54 32.38
CA CYS A 178 3.07 -0.23 33.19
C CYS A 178 1.61 -0.08 32.67
N PHE A 179 0.75 -1.01 33.07
CA PHE A 179 -0.67 -1.06 32.70
C PHE A 179 -1.41 0.27 32.99
N GLU A 180 -1.19 0.88 34.13
CA GLU A 180 -1.80 2.14 34.52
C GLU A 180 -1.46 3.29 33.56
N ASN A 181 -0.23 3.35 33.08
CA ASN A 181 0.17 4.34 32.09
C ASN A 181 -0.51 4.15 30.73
N LYS A 182 -0.81 2.91 30.35
CA LYS A 182 -1.57 2.65 29.11
C LYS A 182 -3.01 3.11 29.22
N VAL A 183 -3.68 2.80 30.34
CA VAL A 183 -5.05 3.26 30.60
C VAL A 183 -5.13 4.79 30.64
N LEU A 184 -4.18 5.43 31.33
CA LEU A 184 -4.09 6.87 31.38
C LEU A 184 -3.82 7.49 30.01
N ARG A 185 -2.95 6.88 29.19
CA ARG A 185 -2.69 7.34 27.82
C ARG A 185 -3.92 7.27 26.92
N GLU A 186 -4.66 6.17 26.95
CA GLU A 186 -5.92 6.05 26.21
C GLU A 186 -6.93 7.08 26.67
N GLY A 187 -7.07 7.31 27.97
CA GLY A 187 -7.91 8.36 28.53
C GLY A 187 -7.48 9.78 28.11
N ILE A 188 -6.17 10.05 28.08
CA ILE A 188 -5.62 11.36 27.66
C ILE A 188 -5.81 11.59 26.16
N CYS A 189 -5.73 10.56 25.33
CA CYS A 189 -6.03 10.67 23.89
C CYS A 189 -7.46 11.18 23.61
N PHE A 190 -8.37 10.96 24.55
CA PHE A 190 -9.75 11.45 24.44
C PHE A 190 -9.87 12.97 24.72
N TYR A 191 -8.94 13.56 25.52
CA TYR A 191 -8.98 14.96 25.95
C TYR A 191 -8.05 15.87 25.16
N LYS A 192 -7.29 15.35 24.20
CA LYS A 192 -6.38 16.12 23.35
C LYS A 192 -6.93 16.35 21.96
#